data_a55e669caff0bc6b86833ae952056fc1
#
_entry.id   a55e669caff0bc6b86833ae952056fc1
#
_cell.length_a   1.000
_cell.length_b   1.000
_cell.length_c   1.000
_cell.angle_alpha   90.00
_cell.angle_beta   90.00
_cell.angle_gamma   90.00
#
_symmetry.space_group_name_H-M   'P 1'
#
loop_
_entity.id
_entity.type
_entity.pdbx_description
1 polymer ?
#
loop_
_entity_poly.entity_id
_entity_poly.type
_entity_poly.pdbx_seq_one_letter_code
_entity_poly.pdbx_strand_id
1 'polypeptide(L)' 'MDQVKIGGLIRTLRMQQGLTQKALAEAIGIGDKAVSKWERGLGWPDVSLLPELSTVLGVGLETLLSGELDANDQ' A
#
# COMPACT_ATOMS: atom_id res chain seq x y z
N MET A 1 9.89 7.40 8.36
CA MET A 1 8.81 6.93 7.46
C MET A 1 7.76 8.02 7.35
N ASP A 2 7.20 8.20 6.17
CA ASP A 2 6.30 9.31 5.87
C ASP A 2 4.92 8.74 5.49
N GLN A 3 3.91 9.02 6.30
CA GLN A 3 2.54 8.53 6.07
C GLN A 3 1.99 8.97 4.71
N VAL A 4 2.25 10.20 4.32
CA VAL A 4 1.74 10.72 3.06
C VAL A 4 2.41 10.01 1.88
N LYS A 5 3.72 9.84 1.93
CA LYS A 5 4.45 9.14 0.88
C LYS A 5 4.05 7.68 0.77
N ILE A 6 3.96 7.00 1.90
CA ILE A 6 3.58 5.57 1.91
C ILE A 6 2.15 5.42 1.40
N GLY A 7 1.24 6.26 1.85
CA GLY A 7 -0.15 6.23 1.38
C GLY A 7 -0.26 6.50 -0.11
N GLY A 8 0.48 7.47 -0.61
CA GLY A 8 0.52 7.78 -2.04
C GLY A 8 1.08 6.62 -2.86
N LEU A 9 2.12 5.96 -2.35
CA LEU A 9 2.70 4.80 -3.02
C LEU A 9 1.70 3.63 -3.04
N ILE A 10 1.02 3.37 -1.92
CA ILE A 10 -0.01 2.32 -1.87
C ILE A 10 -1.06 2.56 -2.95
N ARG A 11 -1.53 3.79 -3.07
CA ARG A 11 -2.52 4.15 -4.10
C ARG A 11 -1.98 3.91 -5.50
N THR A 12 -0.78 4.39 -5.78
CA THR A 12 -0.15 4.23 -7.10
C THR A 12 -0.02 2.76 -7.46
N LEU A 13 0.51 1.96 -6.55
CA LEU A 13 0.71 0.53 -6.80
C LEU A 13 -0.61 -0.21 -6.93
N ARG A 14 -1.60 0.14 -6.10
CA ARG A 14 -2.94 -0.44 -6.19
C ARG A 14 -3.54 -0.20 -7.58
N MET A 15 -3.45 1.03 -8.06
CA MET A 15 -3.97 1.39 -9.37
C MET A 15 -3.22 0.68 -10.49
N GLN A 16 -1.90 0.54 -10.36
CA GLN A 16 -1.11 -0.21 -11.34
C GLN A 16 -1.54 -1.67 -11.42
N GLN A 17 -1.97 -2.26 -10.30
CA GLN A 17 -2.48 -3.62 -10.27
C GLN A 17 -3.95 -3.73 -10.70
N GLY A 18 -4.58 -2.61 -11.03
CA GLY A 18 -5.97 -2.61 -11.44
C GLY A 18 -6.96 -2.88 -10.32
N LEU A 19 -6.56 -2.63 -9.05
CA LEU A 19 -7.40 -2.92 -7.90
C LEU A 19 -8.14 -1.69 -7.41
N THR A 20 -9.39 -1.89 -6.98
CA THR A 20 -10.11 -0.88 -6.20
C THR A 20 -9.63 -0.92 -4.75
N GLN A 21 -9.95 0.12 -3.97
CA GLN A 21 -9.66 0.09 -2.53
C GLN A 21 -10.32 -1.12 -1.87
N LYS A 22 -11.55 -1.42 -2.25
CA LYS A 22 -12.28 -2.58 -1.73
C LYS A 22 -11.59 -3.89 -2.08
N ALA A 23 -11.13 -4.04 -3.32
CA ALA A 23 -10.46 -5.26 -3.76
C ALA A 23 -9.15 -5.47 -3.02
N LEU A 24 -8.36 -4.41 -2.82
CA LEU A 24 -7.13 -4.51 -2.03
C LEU A 24 -7.46 -4.90 -0.60
N ALA A 25 -8.45 -4.26 0.00
CA ALA A 25 -8.86 -4.55 1.38
C ALA A 25 -9.28 -6.02 1.54
N GLU A 26 -10.07 -6.53 0.61
CA GLU A 26 -10.50 -7.93 0.64
C GLU A 26 -9.30 -8.88 0.51
N ALA A 27 -8.32 -8.53 -0.33
CA ALA A 27 -7.15 -9.37 -0.55
C ALA A 27 -6.31 -9.55 0.72
N ILE A 28 -6.31 -8.58 1.62
CA ILE A 28 -5.53 -8.65 2.86
C ILE A 28 -6.40 -8.73 4.11
N GLY A 29 -7.70 -8.93 3.95
CA GLY A 29 -8.61 -9.25 5.05
C GLY A 29 -8.98 -8.09 5.96
N ILE A 30 -9.10 -6.88 5.41
CA ILE A 30 -9.47 -5.67 6.18
C ILE A 30 -10.62 -4.93 5.49
N GLY A 31 -11.08 -3.84 6.10
CA GLY A 31 -12.09 -2.98 5.51
C GLY A 31 -11.50 -1.95 4.56
N ASP A 32 -12.28 -1.53 3.57
CA ASP A 32 -11.86 -0.54 2.58
C ASP A 32 -11.62 0.84 3.18
N LYS A 33 -12.26 1.15 4.30
CA LYS A 33 -12.04 2.41 5.01
C LYS A 33 -10.61 2.54 5.52
N ALA A 34 -10.00 1.41 5.93
CA ALA A 34 -8.60 1.41 6.34
C ALA A 34 -7.68 1.76 5.17
N VAL A 35 -7.91 1.15 4.00
CA VAL A 35 -7.14 1.46 2.80
C VAL A 35 -7.29 2.94 2.43
N SER A 36 -8.51 3.45 2.48
CA SER A 36 -8.77 4.87 2.21
C SER A 36 -7.98 5.78 3.14
N LYS A 37 -7.94 5.47 4.43
CA LYS A 37 -7.17 6.26 5.39
C LYS A 37 -5.68 6.26 5.06
N TRP A 38 -5.12 5.10 4.75
CA TRP A 38 -3.71 5.00 4.39
C TRP A 38 -3.39 5.87 3.18
N GLU A 39 -4.22 5.78 2.15
CA GLU A 39 -3.99 6.51 0.90
C GLU A 39 -4.10 8.03 1.08
N ARG A 40 -4.83 8.47 2.10
CA ARG A 40 -4.94 9.89 2.44
C ARG A 40 -3.88 10.35 3.44
N GLY A 41 -2.98 9.45 3.85
CA GLY A 41 -1.94 9.78 4.82
C GLY A 41 -2.44 9.95 6.25
N LEU A 42 -3.58 9.34 6.59
CA LEU A 42 -4.23 9.49 7.89
C LEU A 42 -4.05 8.29 8.80
N GLY A 43 -3.26 7.32 8.40
CA GLY A 43 -3.00 6.14 9.22
C GLY A 43 -1.94 5.26 8.61
N TRP A 44 -1.50 4.27 9.38
CA TRP A 44 -0.49 3.29 9.00
C TRP A 44 -1.14 1.92 8.85
N PRO A 45 -0.69 1.11 7.89
CA PRO A 45 -1.02 -0.32 7.93
C PRO A 45 -0.44 -0.94 9.18
N ASP A 46 -1.17 -1.88 9.78
CA ASP A 46 -0.62 -2.67 10.87
C ASP A 46 0.61 -3.44 10.35
N VAL A 47 1.65 -3.51 11.18
CA VAL A 47 2.89 -4.22 10.83
C VAL A 47 2.60 -5.63 10.34
N SER A 48 1.62 -6.31 10.94
CA SER A 48 1.26 -7.68 10.55
C SER A 48 0.75 -7.79 9.13
N LEU A 49 0.27 -6.69 8.53
CA LEU A 49 -0.28 -6.68 7.18
C LEU A 49 0.78 -6.36 6.11
N LEU A 50 1.93 -5.85 6.51
CA LEU A 50 2.93 -5.36 5.56
C LEU A 50 3.45 -6.42 4.59
N PRO A 51 3.74 -7.65 5.02
CA PRO A 51 4.17 -8.68 4.08
C PRO A 51 3.14 -8.99 3.00
N GLU A 52 1.88 -9.17 3.39
CA GLU A 52 0.81 -9.43 2.42
C GLU A 52 0.58 -8.24 1.51
N LEU A 53 0.61 -7.04 2.08
CA LEU A 53 0.42 -5.81 1.31
C LEU A 53 1.51 -5.66 0.25
N SER A 54 2.77 -5.89 0.61
CA SER A 54 3.87 -5.81 -0.35
C SER A 54 3.71 -6.83 -1.46
N THR A 55 3.27 -8.05 -1.12
CA THR A 55 3.04 -9.11 -2.09
C THR A 55 1.93 -8.74 -3.08
N VAL A 56 0.79 -8.28 -2.57
CA VAL A 56 -0.35 -7.91 -3.42
C VAL A 56 0.00 -6.73 -4.31
N LEU A 57 0.74 -5.77 -3.77
CA LEU A 57 1.13 -4.57 -4.54
C LEU A 57 2.34 -4.82 -5.47
N GLY A 58 3.00 -5.97 -5.34
CA GLY A 58 4.06 -6.36 -6.26
C GLY A 58 5.39 -5.66 -6.04
N VAL A 59 5.69 -5.25 -4.81
CA VAL A 59 6.96 -4.59 -4.46
C VAL A 59 7.57 -5.25 -3.24
N GLY A 60 8.86 -5.03 -3.04
CA GLY A 60 9.52 -5.46 -1.81
C GLY A 60 9.10 -4.62 -0.62
N LEU A 61 9.26 -5.19 0.58
CA LEU A 61 8.90 -4.52 1.81
C LEU A 61 9.67 -3.21 1.99
N GLU A 62 10.95 -3.18 1.62
CA GLU A 62 11.76 -1.97 1.72
C GLU A 62 11.21 -0.83 0.87
N THR A 63 10.80 -1.15 -0.36
CA THR A 63 10.20 -0.16 -1.26
C THR A 63 8.91 0.39 -0.65
N LEU A 64 8.06 -0.51 -0.13
CA LEU A 64 6.81 -0.10 0.49
C LEU A 64 7.06 0.85 1.67
N LEU A 65 7.99 0.50 2.54
CA LEU A 65 8.30 1.31 3.72
C LEU A 65 8.98 2.64 3.38
N SER A 66 9.69 2.72 2.27
CA SER A 66 10.31 3.96 1.82
C SER A 66 9.29 4.98 1.32
N GLY A 67 8.13 4.51 0.86
CA GLY A 67 7.10 5.36 0.28
C GLY A 67 7.41 5.83 -1.13
N GLU A 68 8.48 5.32 -1.75
CA GLU A 68 8.90 5.74 -3.09
C GLU A 68 9.31 4.55 -3.92
N LEU A 69 8.93 4.57 -5.21
CA LEU A 69 9.45 3.58 -6.14
C LEU A 69 10.92 3.89 -6.45
N ASP A 70 11.76 2.87 -6.34
CA ASP A 70 13.15 2.96 -6.77
C ASP A 70 13.17 2.96 -8.30
N ALA A 71 14.16 3.64 -8.88
CA ALA A 71 14.36 3.65 -10.35
C ALA A 71 14.51 2.24 -10.90
N ASN A 72 15.01 1.31 -10.11
CA ASN A 72 15.22 -0.09 -10.52
C ASN A 72 13.96 -0.96 -10.38
N ASP A 73 12.89 -0.45 -9.81
CA ASP A 73 11.65 -1.20 -9.59
C ASP A 73 10.66 -1.07 -10.74
N GLN A 74 11.04 -0.38 -11.79
CA GLN A 74 10.19 -0.15 -12.96
C GLN A 74 10.41 -1.17 -14.05
#